data_4a0dea8a545a66a86845ddfb4013569c
#
_entry.id   4a0dea8a545a66a86845ddfb4013569c
#
_cell.length_a   1.000
_cell.length_b   1.000
_cell.length_c   1.000
_cell.angle_alpha   90.00
_cell.angle_beta   90.00
_cell.angle_gamma   90.00
#
_symmetry.space_group_name_H-M   'P 1'
#
loop_
_entity.id
_entity.type
_entity.pdbx_description
1 polymer ?
#
loop_
_entity_poly.entity_id
_entity_poly.type
_entity_poly.pdbx_seq_one_letter_code
_entity_poly.pdbx_strand_id
1 'polypeptide(L)'
;MFEEYHRRYPSHGYRWLNAKIRLDTGTVMSAPYAHKCCKKLGVKSESKNYKYKRPGSPFKIYPNLLMTEMQIDRPLQCVASDMTAFYVKGIYYELTLYMDLWNNEIVAHALSCKRGDRMTYLSGLDDLIELKKQYPQYEMNLHSDQGAVYASKAFNELLPMYGISRSMSRAGTPTDNAAMEAINGWIKAEIFMNFHVTGESPVEEEVAAYITFFNTARPAYSLKYLTPQQYKEAYAPKD
;
A
#
# COMPACT_ATOMS: atom_id res chain seq x y z
N MET A 1 17.67 -5.47 -21.64
CA MET A 1 16.36 -4.96 -21.20
C MET A 1 15.81 -5.74 -19.99
N PHE A 2 15.35 -7.04 -20.08
CA PHE A 2 14.84 -7.77 -18.91
C PHE A 2 15.86 -7.91 -17.77
N GLU A 3 17.11 -8.20 -18.04
CA GLU A 3 18.18 -8.28 -17.02
C GLU A 3 18.41 -6.92 -16.35
N GLU A 4 18.45 -5.85 -17.11
CA GLU A 4 18.62 -4.48 -16.63
C GLU A 4 17.47 -4.08 -15.72
N TYR A 5 16.23 -4.29 -16.17
CA TYR A 5 15.04 -4.00 -15.36
C TYR A 5 14.95 -4.90 -14.13
N HIS A 6 15.33 -6.18 -14.23
CA HIS A 6 15.37 -7.06 -13.07
C HIS A 6 16.44 -6.62 -12.05
N ARG A 7 17.61 -6.18 -12.52
CA ARG A 7 18.65 -5.63 -11.63
C ARG A 7 18.14 -4.41 -10.86
N ARG A 8 17.33 -3.58 -11.51
CA ARG A 8 16.70 -2.39 -10.88
C ARG A 8 15.50 -2.76 -10.01
N TYR A 9 14.75 -3.80 -10.37
CA TYR A 9 13.50 -4.21 -9.71
C TYR A 9 13.49 -5.72 -9.41
N PRO A 10 14.40 -6.24 -8.56
CA PRO A 10 14.59 -7.68 -8.37
C PRO A 10 13.40 -8.39 -7.70
N SER A 11 12.55 -7.68 -6.97
CA SER A 11 11.36 -8.25 -6.32
C SER A 11 10.26 -8.66 -7.30
N HIS A 12 10.35 -8.25 -8.58
CA HIS A 12 9.28 -8.42 -9.56
C HIS A 12 9.54 -9.54 -10.58
N GLY A 13 8.45 -10.27 -10.93
CA GLY A 13 8.46 -11.30 -11.96
C GLY A 13 8.20 -10.75 -13.38
N TYR A 14 8.30 -11.64 -14.37
CA TYR A 14 8.26 -11.29 -15.80
C TYR A 14 7.03 -10.47 -16.25
N ARG A 15 5.84 -10.68 -15.66
CA ARG A 15 4.64 -9.94 -16.02
C ARG A 15 4.76 -8.45 -15.66
N TRP A 16 5.23 -8.18 -14.46
CA TRP A 16 5.45 -6.83 -14.00
C TRP A 16 6.59 -6.15 -14.78
N LEU A 17 7.72 -6.84 -14.95
CA LEU A 17 8.85 -6.33 -15.74
C LEU A 17 8.43 -5.98 -17.18
N ASN A 18 7.63 -6.84 -17.83
CA ASN A 18 7.08 -6.56 -19.17
C ASN A 18 6.21 -5.30 -19.19
N ALA A 19 5.34 -5.14 -18.18
CA ALA A 19 4.50 -3.95 -18.07
C ALA A 19 5.31 -2.67 -17.81
N LYS A 20 6.33 -2.75 -16.95
CA LYS A 20 7.22 -1.61 -16.65
C LYS A 20 8.05 -1.19 -17.87
N ILE A 21 8.61 -2.17 -18.61
CA ILE A 21 9.31 -1.91 -19.86
C ILE A 21 8.39 -1.20 -20.86
N ARG A 22 7.15 -1.66 -20.99
CA ARG A 22 6.16 -1.03 -21.87
C ARG A 22 5.88 0.42 -21.49
N LEU A 23 5.71 0.69 -20.18
CA LEU A 23 5.48 2.04 -19.68
C LEU A 23 6.67 2.98 -19.97
N ASP A 24 7.89 2.49 -19.76
CA ASP A 24 9.08 3.34 -19.85
C ASP A 24 9.58 3.53 -21.31
N THR A 25 9.38 2.52 -22.17
CA THR A 25 10.01 2.49 -23.50
C THR A 25 9.01 2.41 -24.65
N GLY A 26 7.71 2.20 -24.38
CA GLY A 26 6.70 1.92 -25.39
C GLY A 26 6.81 0.51 -26.02
N THR A 27 7.79 -0.32 -25.63
CA THR A 27 8.02 -1.64 -26.22
C THR A 27 6.92 -2.61 -25.78
N VAL A 28 6.16 -3.12 -26.75
CA VAL A 28 5.07 -4.09 -26.51
C VAL A 28 5.58 -5.51 -26.77
N MET A 29 5.49 -6.37 -25.76
CA MET A 29 5.83 -7.79 -25.86
C MET A 29 4.69 -8.65 -25.32
N SER A 30 4.43 -9.80 -25.97
CA SER A 30 3.44 -10.74 -25.45
C SER A 30 3.92 -11.39 -24.13
N ALA A 31 2.99 -11.72 -23.25
CA ALA A 31 3.32 -12.36 -21.97
C ALA A 31 4.07 -13.70 -22.12
N PRO A 32 3.73 -14.59 -23.09
CA PRO A 32 4.51 -15.81 -23.33
C PRO A 32 5.94 -15.51 -23.77
N TYR A 33 6.14 -14.49 -24.62
CA TYR A 33 7.48 -14.09 -25.06
C TYR A 33 8.32 -13.54 -23.90
N ALA A 34 7.76 -12.64 -23.10
CA ALA A 34 8.40 -12.10 -21.92
C ALA A 34 8.78 -13.21 -20.91
N HIS A 35 7.89 -14.19 -20.68
CA HIS A 35 8.19 -15.35 -19.84
C HIS A 35 9.37 -16.18 -20.39
N LYS A 36 9.38 -16.47 -21.71
CA LYS A 36 10.46 -17.21 -22.35
C LYS A 36 11.80 -16.49 -22.22
N CYS A 37 11.82 -15.16 -22.40
CA CYS A 37 13.02 -14.34 -22.22
C CYS A 37 13.54 -14.42 -20.79
N CYS A 38 12.68 -14.16 -19.79
CA CYS A 38 13.08 -14.22 -18.38
C CYS A 38 13.56 -15.62 -17.96
N LYS A 39 12.89 -16.69 -18.44
CA LYS A 39 13.33 -18.07 -18.20
C LYS A 39 14.72 -18.34 -18.75
N LYS A 40 14.99 -17.89 -19.99
CA LYS A 40 16.31 -18.06 -20.65
C LYS A 40 17.41 -17.29 -19.93
N LEU A 41 17.10 -16.11 -19.38
CA LEU A 41 18.02 -15.24 -18.64
C LEU A 41 18.15 -15.60 -17.14
N GLY A 42 17.40 -16.60 -16.66
CA GLY A 42 17.39 -16.95 -15.24
C GLY A 42 16.72 -15.92 -14.33
N VAL A 43 16.02 -14.94 -14.91
CA VAL A 43 15.33 -13.87 -14.17
C VAL A 43 14.12 -14.43 -13.43
N LYS A 44 14.14 -14.33 -12.11
CA LYS A 44 13.06 -14.73 -11.19
C LYS A 44 12.88 -13.66 -10.12
N SER A 45 11.62 -13.43 -9.68
CA SER A 45 11.38 -12.52 -8.56
C SER A 45 12.06 -13.01 -7.29
N GLU A 46 12.68 -12.07 -6.58
CA GLU A 46 13.31 -12.31 -5.29
C GLU A 46 12.42 -11.73 -4.18
N SER A 47 12.26 -12.45 -3.07
CA SER A 47 11.50 -11.97 -1.91
C SER A 47 12.17 -12.36 -0.60
N LYS A 48 12.14 -11.46 0.38
CA LYS A 48 12.60 -11.75 1.75
C LYS A 48 11.39 -11.84 2.68
N ASN A 49 11.21 -12.96 3.37
CA ASN A 49 10.12 -13.17 4.32
C ASN A 49 10.50 -12.65 5.72
N TYR A 50 9.69 -11.73 6.28
CA TYR A 50 9.81 -11.24 7.65
C TYR A 50 8.67 -11.76 8.52
N LYS A 51 8.96 -12.23 9.76
CA LYS A 51 7.95 -12.71 10.72
C LYS A 51 7.68 -11.66 11.81
N TYR A 52 6.42 -11.36 12.08
CA TYR A 52 5.95 -10.39 13.08
C TYR A 52 5.19 -11.07 14.25
N LYS A 53 5.34 -10.57 15.48
CA LYS A 53 4.59 -11.01 16.69
C LYS A 53 3.67 -9.89 17.19
N ARG A 54 2.37 -10.20 17.42
CA ARG A 54 1.33 -9.26 17.86
C ARG A 54 1.30 -9.05 19.38
N PRO A 55 0.97 -7.85 19.91
CA PRO A 55 0.50 -7.63 21.28
C PRO A 55 -0.89 -7.02 21.39
N GLY A 56 -1.69 -7.46 22.41
CA GLY A 56 -2.83 -6.75 23.00
C GLY A 56 -4.23 -7.06 22.44
N SER A 57 -5.26 -6.92 23.29
CA SER A 57 -6.68 -7.05 22.93
C SER A 57 -7.27 -5.71 22.51
N PRO A 58 -8.17 -5.67 21.49
CA PRO A 58 -8.77 -4.41 20.98
C PRO A 58 -9.80 -3.83 21.97
N PHE A 59 -9.88 -2.49 22.07
CA PHE A 59 -10.82 -1.80 22.93
C PHE A 59 -12.23 -1.71 22.31
N LYS A 60 -12.35 -1.56 20.99
CA LYS A 60 -13.62 -1.54 20.26
C LYS A 60 -13.43 -2.24 18.90
N ILE A 61 -14.32 -3.16 18.58
CA ILE A 61 -14.33 -3.91 17.33
C ILE A 61 -15.48 -3.42 16.46
N TYR A 62 -15.23 -3.22 15.17
CA TYR A 62 -16.23 -2.87 14.18
C TYR A 62 -16.50 -4.03 13.23
N PRO A 63 -17.69 -4.12 12.61
CA PRO A 63 -17.98 -5.15 11.62
C PRO A 63 -17.05 -5.04 10.42
N ASN A 64 -16.80 -6.15 9.76
CA ASN A 64 -16.07 -6.17 8.49
C ASN A 64 -17.01 -5.82 7.35
N LEU A 65 -16.99 -4.57 6.89
CA LEU A 65 -17.85 -4.09 5.81
C LEU A 65 -17.39 -4.58 4.44
N LEU A 66 -16.13 -4.97 4.27
CA LEU A 66 -15.63 -5.54 3.00
C LEU A 66 -16.16 -6.94 2.72
N MET A 67 -16.61 -7.66 3.75
CA MET A 67 -17.23 -9.00 3.61
C MET A 67 -18.71 -8.92 3.30
N THR A 68 -19.36 -7.81 3.59
CA THR A 68 -20.72 -7.52 3.09
C THR A 68 -20.58 -7.04 1.65
N GLU A 69 -21.65 -7.14 0.85
CA GLU A 69 -21.67 -6.87 -0.60
C GLU A 69 -21.27 -5.42 -0.99
N MET A 70 -20.24 -4.87 -0.34
CA MET A 70 -19.71 -3.55 -0.64
C MET A 70 -18.94 -3.62 -1.96
N GLN A 71 -19.52 -3.08 -3.02
CA GLN A 71 -18.83 -2.84 -4.28
C GLN A 71 -18.09 -1.50 -4.14
N ILE A 72 -16.78 -1.51 -4.37
CA ILE A 72 -15.96 -0.30 -4.38
C ILE A 72 -15.91 0.19 -5.83
N ASP A 73 -16.67 1.22 -6.14
CA ASP A 73 -16.90 1.70 -7.51
C ASP A 73 -16.33 3.11 -7.78
N ARG A 74 -15.83 3.79 -6.76
CA ARG A 74 -15.25 5.13 -6.87
C ARG A 74 -14.04 5.33 -5.96
N PRO A 75 -13.17 6.33 -6.28
CA PRO A 75 -12.06 6.71 -5.41
C PRO A 75 -12.53 7.09 -3.99
N LEU A 76 -11.69 6.79 -3.01
CA LEU A 76 -11.86 7.13 -1.60
C LEU A 76 -13.10 6.54 -0.91
N GLN A 77 -13.83 5.63 -1.55
CA GLN A 77 -14.97 4.97 -0.93
C GLN A 77 -14.54 4.04 0.20
N CYS A 78 -13.43 3.35 0.03
CA CYS A 78 -12.85 2.51 1.06
C CYS A 78 -11.33 2.67 1.07
N VAL A 79 -10.80 3.20 2.15
CA VAL A 79 -9.36 3.30 2.41
C VAL A 79 -8.98 2.23 3.41
N ALA A 80 -7.98 1.42 3.08
CA ALA A 80 -7.40 0.47 4.00
C ALA A 80 -6.14 1.03 4.66
N SER A 81 -5.97 0.77 5.94
CA SER A 81 -4.78 1.17 6.69
C SER A 81 -4.15 -0.02 7.38
N ASP A 82 -2.83 -0.10 7.29
CA ASP A 82 -2.03 -1.08 8.03
C ASP A 82 -0.64 -0.50 8.31
N MET A 83 0.02 -1.08 9.29
CA MET A 83 1.35 -0.70 9.72
C MET A 83 2.35 -1.79 9.37
N THR A 84 3.47 -1.38 8.81
CA THR A 84 4.60 -2.26 8.57
C THR A 84 5.85 -1.74 9.28
N ALA A 85 6.72 -2.64 9.75
CA ALA A 85 7.95 -2.26 10.41
C ALA A 85 9.17 -2.84 9.69
N PHE A 86 10.27 -2.07 9.71
CA PHE A 86 11.54 -2.46 9.11
C PHE A 86 12.73 -1.81 9.85
N TYR A 87 13.94 -2.20 9.46
CA TYR A 87 15.18 -1.65 10.00
C TYR A 87 16.03 -1.06 8.87
N VAL A 88 16.59 0.13 9.10
CA VAL A 88 17.61 0.75 8.25
C VAL A 88 18.81 1.07 9.12
N LYS A 89 19.98 0.58 8.78
CA LYS A 89 21.22 0.73 9.57
C LYS A 89 21.05 0.40 11.06
N GLY A 90 20.22 -0.60 11.38
CA GLY A 90 19.92 -1.01 12.75
C GLY A 90 18.92 -0.14 13.50
N ILE A 91 18.46 0.96 12.92
CA ILE A 91 17.37 1.79 13.46
C ILE A 91 16.04 1.20 13.03
N TYR A 92 15.12 1.07 14.00
CA TYR A 92 13.77 0.60 13.79
C TYR A 92 12.87 1.70 13.22
N TYR A 93 12.04 1.37 12.25
CA TYR A 93 11.02 2.26 11.69
C TYR A 93 9.67 1.56 11.61
N GLU A 94 8.61 2.29 11.90
CA GLU A 94 7.22 1.94 11.65
C GLU A 94 6.67 2.84 10.55
N LEU A 95 6.16 2.24 9.48
CA LEU A 95 5.49 2.94 8.38
C LEU A 95 4.00 2.57 8.41
N THR A 96 3.15 3.54 8.66
CA THR A 96 1.71 3.42 8.52
C THR A 96 1.29 3.91 7.15
N LEU A 97 0.48 3.13 6.46
CA LEU A 97 -0.01 3.44 5.12
C LEU A 97 -1.53 3.52 5.11
N TYR A 98 -2.05 4.41 4.31
CA TYR A 98 -3.47 4.54 3.97
C TYR A 98 -3.62 4.41 2.47
N MET A 99 -4.32 3.37 2.02
CA MET A 99 -4.43 3.04 0.61
C MET A 99 -5.88 2.99 0.17
N ASP A 100 -6.19 3.71 -0.88
CA ASP A 100 -7.48 3.60 -1.56
C ASP A 100 -7.61 2.24 -2.24
N LEU A 101 -8.60 1.45 -1.83
CA LEU A 101 -8.82 0.10 -2.38
C LEU A 101 -9.40 0.10 -3.79
N TRP A 102 -9.90 1.24 -4.28
CA TRP A 102 -10.43 1.34 -5.63
C TRP A 102 -9.33 1.34 -6.69
N ASN A 103 -8.25 2.09 -6.48
CA ASN A 103 -7.16 2.22 -7.44
C ASN A 103 -5.77 1.88 -6.86
N ASN A 104 -5.70 1.37 -5.63
CA ASN A 104 -4.46 1.06 -4.91
C ASN A 104 -3.53 2.27 -4.69
N GLU A 105 -4.03 3.51 -4.74
CA GLU A 105 -3.26 4.71 -4.48
C GLU A 105 -2.95 4.83 -2.98
N ILE A 106 -1.68 5.03 -2.62
CA ILE A 106 -1.30 5.39 -1.24
C ILE A 106 -1.64 6.87 -1.06
N VAL A 107 -2.72 7.15 -0.35
CA VAL A 107 -3.30 8.48 -0.19
C VAL A 107 -2.78 9.23 1.04
N ALA A 108 -2.25 8.52 2.02
CA ALA A 108 -1.57 9.09 3.18
C ALA A 108 -0.57 8.08 3.74
N HIS A 109 0.47 8.58 4.41
CA HIS A 109 1.44 7.75 5.10
C HIS A 109 2.09 8.50 6.24
N ALA A 110 2.63 7.78 7.20
CA ALA A 110 3.45 8.36 8.25
C ALA A 110 4.55 7.39 8.69
N LEU A 111 5.73 7.93 8.99
CA LEU A 111 6.90 7.18 9.42
C LEU A 111 7.33 7.60 10.82
N SER A 112 7.71 6.64 11.67
CA SER A 112 8.32 6.91 12.97
C SER A 112 9.46 5.94 13.25
N CYS A 113 10.50 6.41 13.94
CA CYS A 113 11.56 5.57 14.48
C CYS A 113 11.27 5.04 15.90
N LYS A 114 10.08 5.33 16.45
CA LYS A 114 9.67 4.85 17.78
C LYS A 114 8.69 3.69 17.64
N ARG A 115 8.95 2.58 18.34
CA ARG A 115 8.07 1.43 18.37
C ARG A 115 6.75 1.76 19.08
N GLY A 116 5.61 1.49 18.39
CA GLY A 116 4.28 1.74 18.91
C GLY A 116 3.95 3.23 19.06
N ASP A 117 4.53 4.05 18.21
CA ASP A 117 4.30 5.49 18.23
C ASP A 117 2.89 5.83 17.75
N ARG A 118 2.03 6.18 18.70
CA ARG A 118 0.65 6.56 18.38
C ARG A 118 0.56 7.80 17.49
N MET A 119 1.53 8.70 17.55
CA MET A 119 1.53 9.92 16.75
C MET A 119 1.65 9.62 15.26
N THR A 120 2.39 8.56 14.88
CA THR A 120 2.50 8.12 13.49
C THR A 120 1.15 7.80 12.87
N TYR A 121 0.30 7.08 13.62
CA TYR A 121 -1.04 6.75 13.14
C TYR A 121 -1.95 7.98 13.08
N LEU A 122 -1.84 8.88 14.05
CA LEU A 122 -2.66 10.10 14.07
C LEU A 122 -2.23 11.07 12.97
N SER A 123 -0.94 11.22 12.70
CA SER A 123 -0.44 12.07 11.61
C SER A 123 -0.95 11.59 10.25
N GLY A 124 -0.82 10.31 9.93
CA GLY A 124 -1.37 9.77 8.68
C GLY A 124 -2.91 9.84 8.62
N LEU A 125 -3.58 9.80 9.77
CA LEU A 125 -5.02 10.02 9.85
C LEU A 125 -5.40 11.49 9.60
N ASP A 126 -4.60 12.43 10.08
CA ASP A 126 -4.81 13.87 9.83
C ASP A 126 -4.71 14.16 8.33
N ASP A 127 -3.72 13.59 7.63
CA ASP A 127 -3.61 13.70 6.17
C ASP A 127 -4.82 13.11 5.45
N LEU A 128 -5.33 11.95 5.90
CA LEU A 128 -6.55 11.36 5.35
C LEU A 128 -7.78 12.23 5.59
N ILE A 129 -7.88 12.86 6.76
CA ILE A 129 -8.97 13.78 7.10
C ILE A 129 -8.91 15.04 6.22
N GLU A 130 -7.73 15.61 6.01
CA GLU A 130 -7.58 16.76 5.10
C GLU A 130 -7.98 16.39 3.66
N LEU A 131 -7.62 15.20 3.21
CA LEU A 131 -8.08 14.69 1.92
C LEU A 131 -9.61 14.53 1.89
N LYS A 132 -10.22 13.95 2.94
CA LYS A 132 -11.68 13.79 3.05
C LYS A 132 -12.44 15.11 3.02
N LYS A 133 -11.90 16.18 3.58
CA LYS A 133 -12.51 17.53 3.54
C LYS A 133 -12.64 18.08 2.11
N GLN A 134 -11.80 17.64 1.18
CA GLN A 134 -11.90 18.02 -0.23
C GLN A 134 -13.08 17.34 -0.95
N TYR A 135 -13.59 16.24 -0.37
CA TYR A 135 -14.71 15.45 -0.92
C TYR A 135 -15.80 15.24 0.14
N PRO A 136 -16.40 16.33 0.68
CA PRO A 136 -17.34 16.25 1.81
C PRO A 136 -18.59 15.43 1.50
N GLN A 137 -19.00 15.40 0.23
CA GLN A 137 -20.20 14.71 -0.27
C GLN A 137 -20.02 13.18 -0.34
N TYR A 138 -18.79 12.67 -0.31
CA TYR A 138 -18.55 11.24 -0.43
C TYR A 138 -18.47 10.56 0.94
N GLU A 139 -19.20 9.47 1.12
CA GLU A 139 -18.98 8.58 2.25
C GLU A 139 -17.63 7.87 2.08
N MET A 140 -16.88 7.77 3.16
CA MET A 140 -15.59 7.09 3.21
C MET A 140 -15.62 6.03 4.31
N ASN A 141 -15.09 4.84 4.02
CA ASN A 141 -14.88 3.81 5.02
C ASN A 141 -13.37 3.63 5.24
N LEU A 142 -12.95 3.61 6.49
CA LEU A 142 -11.59 3.24 6.87
C LEU A 142 -11.57 1.81 7.38
N HIS A 143 -10.93 0.93 6.64
CA HIS A 143 -10.71 -0.46 6.99
C HIS A 143 -9.33 -0.67 7.61
N SER A 144 -9.25 -1.42 8.70
CA SER A 144 -7.99 -1.74 9.37
C SER A 144 -8.05 -3.12 10.02
N ASP A 145 -6.92 -3.59 10.51
CA ASP A 145 -6.90 -4.71 11.44
C ASP A 145 -7.44 -4.30 12.83
N GLN A 146 -7.50 -5.28 13.75
CA GLN A 146 -7.90 -5.05 15.15
C GLN A 146 -6.72 -4.62 16.05
N GLY A 147 -5.70 -3.98 15.49
CA GLY A 147 -4.55 -3.47 16.23
C GLY A 147 -4.96 -2.46 17.31
N ALA A 148 -4.24 -2.44 18.43
CA ALA A 148 -4.56 -1.63 19.60
C ALA A 148 -4.66 -0.13 19.29
N VAL A 149 -3.90 0.36 18.31
CA VAL A 149 -3.95 1.77 17.90
C VAL A 149 -5.24 2.09 17.17
N TYR A 150 -5.62 1.27 16.18
CA TYR A 150 -6.88 1.43 15.45
C TYR A 150 -8.12 1.24 16.36
N ALA A 151 -8.00 0.46 17.43
CA ALA A 151 -9.04 0.28 18.43
C ALA A 151 -9.05 1.38 19.52
N SER A 152 -8.10 2.34 19.47
CA SER A 152 -7.99 3.38 20.51
C SER A 152 -9.19 4.33 20.53
N LYS A 153 -9.46 4.91 21.70
CA LYS A 153 -10.54 5.89 21.89
C LYS A 153 -10.40 7.09 20.97
N ALA A 154 -9.18 7.67 20.87
CA ALA A 154 -8.91 8.83 20.01
C ALA A 154 -9.26 8.54 18.55
N PHE A 155 -8.84 7.41 18.02
CA PHE A 155 -9.11 6.99 16.63
C PHE A 155 -10.63 6.82 16.38
N ASN A 156 -11.35 6.26 17.35
CA ASN A 156 -12.77 5.96 17.22
C ASN A 156 -13.69 7.18 17.41
N GLU A 157 -13.25 8.20 18.16
CA GLU A 157 -14.02 9.42 18.37
C GLU A 157 -13.81 10.44 17.23
N LEU A 158 -12.62 10.46 16.65
CA LEU A 158 -12.27 11.43 15.62
C LEU A 158 -12.96 11.14 14.27
N LEU A 159 -12.96 9.92 13.81
CA LEU A 159 -13.42 9.54 12.47
C LEU A 159 -14.88 9.88 12.17
N PRO A 160 -15.85 9.60 13.06
CA PRO A 160 -17.25 9.95 12.80
C PRO A 160 -17.48 11.46 12.64
N MET A 161 -16.66 12.31 13.28
CA MET A 161 -16.76 13.76 13.18
C MET A 161 -16.51 14.26 11.74
N TYR A 162 -15.79 13.47 10.94
CA TYR A 162 -15.47 13.78 9.54
C TYR A 162 -16.23 12.91 8.53
N GLY A 163 -17.28 12.21 8.98
CA GLY A 163 -18.07 11.34 8.10
C GLY A 163 -17.30 10.12 7.60
N ILE A 164 -16.34 9.63 8.39
CA ILE A 164 -15.57 8.41 8.07
C ILE A 164 -16.09 7.26 8.92
N SER A 165 -16.66 6.26 8.26
CA SER A 165 -17.12 5.03 8.90
C SER A 165 -15.96 4.06 9.13
N ARG A 166 -16.14 3.10 10.05
CA ARG A 166 -15.11 2.12 10.42
C ARG A 166 -15.49 0.71 10.00
N SER A 167 -14.47 0.03 9.49
CA SER A 167 -14.51 -1.40 9.18
C SER A 167 -13.26 -2.08 9.75
N MET A 168 -13.38 -3.30 10.25
CA MET A 168 -12.24 -4.05 10.78
C MET A 168 -12.25 -5.50 10.28
N SER A 169 -11.06 -6.01 9.94
CA SER A 169 -10.84 -7.44 9.70
C SER A 169 -11.19 -8.26 10.94
N ARG A 170 -11.70 -9.48 10.76
CA ARG A 170 -11.91 -10.41 11.86
C ARG A 170 -10.55 -10.88 12.41
N ALA A 171 -10.50 -11.09 13.73
CA ALA A 171 -9.28 -11.57 14.36
C ALA A 171 -8.86 -12.95 13.80
N GLY A 172 -7.60 -13.07 13.41
CA GLY A 172 -7.04 -14.33 12.91
C GLY A 172 -7.48 -14.75 11.51
N THR A 173 -8.12 -13.84 10.75
CA THR A 173 -8.57 -14.08 9.39
C THR A 173 -7.79 -13.21 8.40
N PRO A 174 -6.59 -13.65 7.95
CA PRO A 174 -5.75 -12.89 7.01
C PRO A 174 -6.48 -12.52 5.71
N THR A 175 -7.38 -13.40 5.25
CA THR A 175 -8.16 -13.19 4.02
C THR A 175 -9.04 -11.93 4.05
N ASP A 176 -9.38 -11.43 5.23
CA ASP A 176 -10.22 -10.23 5.37
C ASP A 176 -9.48 -8.94 5.01
N ASN A 177 -8.14 -8.97 4.98
CA ASN A 177 -7.28 -7.85 4.60
C ASN A 177 -6.18 -8.29 3.61
N ALA A 178 -6.48 -9.28 2.79
CA ALA A 178 -5.52 -9.89 1.88
C ALA A 178 -4.86 -8.88 0.93
N ALA A 179 -5.60 -7.85 0.49
CA ALA A 179 -5.06 -6.78 -0.35
C ALA A 179 -3.94 -6.02 0.37
N MET A 180 -4.16 -5.60 1.62
CA MET A 180 -3.15 -4.88 2.41
C MET A 180 -1.98 -5.78 2.81
N GLU A 181 -2.24 -7.04 3.17
CA GLU A 181 -1.15 -7.98 3.48
C GLU A 181 -0.24 -8.22 2.27
N ALA A 182 -0.82 -8.41 1.09
CA ALA A 182 -0.07 -8.57 -0.16
C ALA A 182 0.75 -7.31 -0.47
N ILE A 183 0.14 -6.13 -0.35
CA ILE A 183 0.79 -4.85 -0.64
C ILE A 183 1.90 -4.55 0.37
N ASN A 184 1.67 -4.76 1.66
CA ASN A 184 2.71 -4.60 2.68
C ASN A 184 3.89 -5.56 2.48
N GLY A 185 3.63 -6.79 2.02
CA GLY A 185 4.68 -7.71 1.63
C GLY A 185 5.51 -7.19 0.46
N TRP A 186 4.86 -6.63 -0.56
CA TRP A 186 5.53 -6.06 -1.74
C TRP A 186 6.26 -4.77 -1.41
N ILE A 187 5.64 -3.86 -0.64
CA ILE A 187 6.26 -2.60 -0.23
C ILE A 187 7.58 -2.88 0.51
N LYS A 188 7.59 -3.79 1.48
CA LYS A 188 8.82 -4.17 2.18
C LYS A 188 9.90 -4.70 1.23
N ALA A 189 9.52 -5.55 0.28
CA ALA A 189 10.47 -6.07 -0.69
C ALA A 189 11.00 -4.97 -1.59
N GLU A 190 10.12 -4.12 -2.12
CA GLU A 190 10.47 -3.06 -3.08
C GLU A 190 11.31 -1.95 -2.45
N ILE A 191 10.98 -1.51 -1.23
CA ILE A 191 11.75 -0.48 -0.52
C ILE A 191 13.23 -0.90 -0.42
N PHE A 192 13.52 -2.14 -0.07
CA PHE A 192 14.89 -2.60 0.12
C PHE A 192 15.56 -3.11 -1.15
N MET A 193 14.81 -3.79 -2.03
CA MET A 193 15.40 -4.47 -3.18
C MET A 193 15.45 -3.59 -4.43
N ASN A 194 14.51 -2.67 -4.58
CA ASN A 194 14.38 -1.85 -5.78
C ASN A 194 14.75 -0.39 -5.54
N PHE A 195 14.46 0.14 -4.38
CA PHE A 195 14.75 1.52 -4.00
C PHE A 195 16.00 1.68 -3.15
N HIS A 196 16.52 0.56 -2.63
CA HIS A 196 17.76 0.56 -1.85
C HIS A 196 17.72 1.59 -0.72
N VAL A 197 16.62 1.64 0.05
CA VAL A 197 16.53 2.50 1.23
C VAL A 197 17.65 2.11 2.20
N THR A 198 18.69 2.92 2.21
CA THR A 198 19.95 2.65 2.92
C THR A 198 20.15 3.57 4.11
N GLY A 199 19.39 4.67 4.21
CA GLY A 199 19.60 5.75 5.16
C GLY A 199 20.88 6.54 4.87
N GLU A 200 21.30 6.62 3.62
CA GLU A 200 22.31 7.58 3.15
C GLU A 200 21.70 8.98 3.07
N SER A 201 20.44 9.05 2.65
CA SER A 201 19.55 10.20 2.80
C SER A 201 18.62 9.99 4.00
N PRO A 202 17.89 11.02 4.47
CA PRO A 202 16.83 10.85 5.46
C PRO A 202 15.83 9.75 5.01
N VAL A 203 15.57 8.78 5.85
CA VAL A 203 14.70 7.62 5.51
C VAL A 203 13.29 8.10 5.13
N GLU A 204 12.84 9.21 5.70
CA GLU A 204 11.58 9.87 5.37
C GLU A 204 11.52 10.28 3.89
N GLU A 205 12.60 10.86 3.36
CA GLU A 205 12.70 11.28 1.96
C GLU A 205 12.77 10.07 1.02
N GLU A 206 13.53 9.04 1.40
CA GLU A 206 13.64 7.79 0.63
C GLU A 206 12.28 7.07 0.56
N VAL A 207 11.53 7.03 1.66
CA VAL A 207 10.17 6.46 1.71
C VAL A 207 9.19 7.31 0.90
N ALA A 208 9.23 8.64 0.99
CA ALA A 208 8.37 9.53 0.21
C ALA A 208 8.62 9.38 -1.30
N ALA A 209 9.87 9.25 -1.72
CA ALA A 209 10.24 8.97 -3.11
C ALA A 209 9.68 7.62 -3.58
N TYR A 210 9.75 6.60 -2.73
CA TYR A 210 9.15 5.30 -3.02
C TYR A 210 7.62 5.40 -3.19
N ILE A 211 6.92 6.11 -2.31
CA ILE A 211 5.46 6.28 -2.41
C ILE A 211 5.08 7.03 -3.69
N THR A 212 5.84 8.05 -4.05
CA THR A 212 5.67 8.75 -5.32
C THR A 212 5.81 7.78 -6.49
N PHE A 213 6.85 6.95 -6.52
CA PHE A 213 7.02 5.91 -7.54
C PHE A 213 5.85 4.92 -7.54
N PHE A 214 5.40 4.49 -6.35
CA PHE A 214 4.28 3.56 -6.22
C PHE A 214 3.02 4.09 -6.91
N ASN A 215 2.67 5.34 -6.68
CA ASN A 215 1.47 5.98 -7.21
C ASN A 215 1.58 6.33 -8.70
N THR A 216 2.75 6.76 -9.17
CA THR A 216 2.90 7.40 -10.49
C THR A 216 3.63 6.56 -11.53
N ALA A 217 4.43 5.57 -11.12
CA ALA A 217 5.33 4.85 -12.01
C ALA A 217 5.31 3.32 -11.85
N ARG A 218 4.64 2.79 -10.81
CA ARG A 218 4.54 1.36 -10.54
C ARG A 218 3.28 0.76 -11.17
N PRO A 219 3.39 -0.11 -12.21
CA PRO A 219 2.22 -0.77 -12.76
C PRO A 219 1.70 -1.86 -11.81
N ALA A 220 0.38 -1.97 -11.68
CA ALA A 220 -0.26 -3.00 -10.88
C ALA A 220 -1.10 -3.95 -11.77
N TYR A 221 -0.99 -5.26 -11.53
CA TYR A 221 -1.76 -6.26 -12.28
C TYR A 221 -3.27 -6.06 -12.15
N SER A 222 -3.74 -5.79 -10.92
CA SER A 222 -5.15 -5.52 -10.62
C SER A 222 -5.70 -4.28 -11.34
N LEU A 223 -4.83 -3.36 -11.71
CA LEU A 223 -5.16 -2.12 -12.44
C LEU A 223 -4.88 -2.23 -13.95
N LYS A 224 -4.94 -3.42 -14.52
CA LYS A 224 -4.65 -3.67 -15.94
C LYS A 224 -3.23 -3.22 -16.34
N TYR A 225 -2.28 -3.30 -15.43
CA TYR A 225 -0.90 -2.80 -15.57
C TYR A 225 -0.80 -1.27 -15.73
N LEU A 226 -1.82 -0.52 -15.35
CA LEU A 226 -1.72 0.92 -15.14
C LEU A 226 -1.12 1.23 -13.76
N THR A 227 -0.61 2.44 -13.58
CA THR A 227 -0.30 2.96 -12.26
C THR A 227 -1.58 3.37 -11.54
N PRO A 228 -1.58 3.50 -10.20
CA PRO A 228 -2.71 4.05 -9.46
C PRO A 228 -3.24 5.37 -10.04
N GLN A 229 -2.35 6.32 -10.36
CA GLN A 229 -2.72 7.60 -10.96
C GLN A 229 -3.33 7.44 -12.35
N GLN A 230 -2.70 6.66 -13.24
CA GLN A 230 -3.23 6.41 -14.60
C GLN A 230 -4.60 5.73 -14.56
N TYR A 231 -4.79 4.80 -13.62
CA TYR A 231 -6.09 4.15 -13.44
C TYR A 231 -7.16 5.15 -13.01
N LYS A 232 -6.84 6.04 -12.07
CA LYS A 232 -7.73 7.10 -11.61
C LYS A 232 -8.11 8.06 -12.75
N GLU A 233 -7.14 8.51 -13.54
CA GLU A 233 -7.37 9.38 -14.69
C GLU A 233 -8.27 8.73 -15.75
N ALA A 234 -8.12 7.42 -15.97
CA ALA A 234 -8.86 6.68 -17.00
C ALA A 234 -10.27 6.25 -16.58
N TYR A 235 -10.50 5.98 -15.31
CA TYR A 235 -11.69 5.27 -14.84
C TYR A 235 -12.44 5.98 -13.71
N ALA A 236 -11.94 7.06 -13.11
CA ALA A 236 -12.70 7.79 -12.11
C ALA A 236 -14.02 8.31 -12.72
N PRO A 237 -15.15 8.19 -12.00
CA PRO A 237 -16.39 8.81 -12.41
C PRO A 237 -16.13 10.30 -12.69
N LYS A 238 -16.66 10.79 -13.82
CA LYS A 238 -16.66 12.24 -14.12
C LYS A 238 -17.86 12.83 -13.41
N ASP A 239 -17.62 13.81 -12.55
CA ASP A 239 -18.67 14.62 -11.92
C ASP A 239 -19.51 15.36 -12.94
#